data_079ad93c763f6092af9aed6e2ac9bf7a
#
_entry.id   079ad93c763f6092af9aed6e2ac9bf7a
#
_cell.length_a   1.000
_cell.length_b   1.000
_cell.length_c   1.000
_cell.angle_alpha   90.00
_cell.angle_beta   90.00
_cell.angle_gamma   90.00
#
_symmetry.space_group_name_H-M   'P 1'
#
loop_
_entity.id
_entity.type
_entity.pdbx_description
1 polymer ?
#
loop_
_entity_poly.entity_id
_entity_poly.type
_entity_poly.pdbx_seq_one_letter_code
_entity_poly.pdbx_strand_id
1 'polypeptide(L)'
;MTQAELRLCSLLLQEHFGEIVEKVGNSLLRTGPRPLRLLVGDTGLLPDQVKKALCVLLQHDLVRYEVQPRGSVEYEARSERILRILRYPRYIYTAKTLYGDPGELLVEELLLHGHLSMSCAVARVADRLTETMEDGKTMDYAEVSGTFVRLADTHFIRRCPMVPENPRNAAEPPPPAPALAIAERDMYVVPRLSLAGKGKRRRSCDDEEEEDGQRKAKRQKQEGGSSEPPPDDGIYWQVNLERFHQHFRDQALVSAVGSRMDQTSSEVVRTMLRMSEVTTASGASHTQPLSSNEIFRALPAGYNIGKQVLDQYLALLADDPLEFVGKSGDSGGGTYTVNLHKALASLATATLESIVEERFGSRCARIFRLLLRKKHLEQKQVEDFAMIPAKEAKDMLYRMLSENLVSLQQLESLKHNVSKIDASENQVDETIFVLESFIESTVKRP
;
A
#
# COMPACT_ATOMS: atom_id res chain seq x y z
N MET A 1 16.13 -2.02 -8.55
CA MET A 1 15.84 -0.57 -8.47
C MET A 1 16.58 0.14 -9.61
N THR A 2 15.91 0.98 -10.38
CA THR A 2 16.51 1.73 -11.49
C THR A 2 17.32 2.92 -10.97
N GLN A 3 18.28 3.43 -11.78
CA GLN A 3 19.06 4.61 -11.40
C GLN A 3 18.18 5.89 -11.24
N ALA A 4 17.10 5.98 -12.01
CA ALA A 4 16.13 7.06 -11.90
C ALA A 4 15.37 7.03 -10.56
N GLU A 5 14.94 5.84 -10.13
CA GLU A 5 14.29 5.64 -8.82
C GLU A 5 15.24 5.99 -7.66
N LEU A 6 16.51 5.55 -7.73
CA LEU A 6 17.52 5.90 -6.73
C LEU A 6 17.69 7.42 -6.61
N ARG A 7 17.80 8.11 -7.75
CA ARG A 7 17.93 9.57 -7.77
C ARG A 7 16.68 10.27 -7.21
N LEU A 8 15.50 9.76 -7.54
CA LEU A 8 14.24 10.31 -7.01
C LEU A 8 14.15 10.12 -5.49
N CYS A 9 14.45 8.92 -4.98
CA CYS A 9 14.49 8.66 -3.55
C CYS A 9 15.49 9.56 -2.82
N SER A 10 16.69 9.76 -3.40
CA SER A 10 17.71 10.66 -2.87
C SER A 10 17.20 12.10 -2.74
N LEU A 11 16.58 12.63 -3.79
CA LEU A 11 16.00 13.98 -3.78
C LEU A 11 14.88 14.12 -2.74
N LEU A 12 14.00 13.13 -2.64
CA LEU A 12 12.91 13.14 -1.64
C LEU A 12 13.45 13.14 -0.20
N LEU A 13 14.45 12.31 0.08
CA LEU A 13 15.08 12.29 1.40
C LEU A 13 15.79 13.60 1.72
N GLN A 14 16.45 14.20 0.74
CA GLN A 14 17.12 15.49 0.91
C GLN A 14 16.14 16.62 1.19
N GLU A 15 15.03 16.68 0.45
CA GLU A 15 14.03 17.73 0.56
C GLU A 15 13.27 17.66 1.90
N HIS A 16 12.90 16.46 2.33
CA HIS A 16 12.06 16.30 3.53
C HIS A 16 12.85 16.16 4.84
N PHE A 17 14.06 15.59 4.80
CA PHE A 17 14.82 15.23 6.01
C PHE A 17 16.24 15.78 6.04
N GLY A 18 16.71 16.41 4.96
CA GLY A 18 18.02 17.02 4.88
C GLY A 18 19.15 16.08 4.44
N GLU A 19 20.34 16.66 4.24
CA GLU A 19 21.49 16.02 3.61
C GLU A 19 22.05 14.82 4.39
N ILE A 20 22.05 14.89 5.74
CA ILE A 20 22.60 13.81 6.58
C ILE A 20 21.74 12.54 6.44
N VAL A 21 20.41 12.70 6.47
CA VAL A 21 19.45 11.59 6.31
C VAL A 21 19.49 11.03 4.88
N GLU A 22 19.63 11.90 3.88
CA GLU A 22 19.82 11.52 2.49
C GLU A 22 21.06 10.64 2.29
N LYS A 23 22.22 11.03 2.83
CA LYS A 23 23.46 10.25 2.74
C LYS A 23 23.31 8.83 3.31
N VAL A 24 22.70 8.72 4.49
CA VAL A 24 22.45 7.41 5.12
C VAL A 24 21.45 6.58 4.31
N GLY A 25 20.32 7.18 3.91
CA GLY A 25 19.31 6.52 3.09
C GLY A 25 19.85 6.06 1.74
N ASN A 26 20.65 6.90 1.08
CA ASN A 26 21.25 6.61 -0.22
C ASN A 26 22.28 5.47 -0.14
N SER A 27 23.07 5.42 0.95
CA SER A 27 23.96 4.29 1.22
C SER A 27 23.16 2.98 1.31
N LEU A 28 22.08 2.94 2.10
CA LEU A 28 21.23 1.76 2.26
C LEU A 28 20.53 1.35 0.95
N LEU A 29 20.06 2.31 0.17
CA LEU A 29 19.40 2.05 -1.12
C LEU A 29 20.33 1.43 -2.17
N ARG A 30 21.62 1.81 -2.15
CA ARG A 30 22.62 1.32 -3.10
C ARG A 30 23.26 0.00 -2.69
N THR A 31 23.54 -0.16 -1.41
CA THR A 31 24.31 -1.32 -0.91
C THR A 31 23.43 -2.43 -0.34
N GLY A 32 22.14 -2.16 -0.09
CA GLY A 32 21.22 -3.09 0.56
C GLY A 32 21.36 -3.11 2.08
N PRO A 33 20.90 -4.19 2.76
CA PRO A 33 20.95 -4.29 4.22
C PRO A 33 22.36 -4.14 4.78
N ARG A 34 22.54 -3.28 5.79
CA ARG A 34 23.85 -2.96 6.38
C ARG A 34 23.76 -2.78 7.89
N PRO A 35 24.75 -3.27 8.66
CA PRO A 35 24.88 -2.95 10.08
C PRO A 35 25.44 -1.53 10.28
N LEU A 36 25.17 -0.95 11.46
CA LEU A 36 25.56 0.41 11.82
C LEU A 36 27.04 0.73 11.56
N ARG A 37 27.95 -0.20 11.88
CA ARG A 37 29.39 0.01 11.69
C ARG A 37 29.79 0.26 10.24
N LEU A 38 29.18 -0.50 9.32
CA LEU A 38 29.45 -0.33 7.89
C LEU A 38 28.84 0.97 7.36
N LEU A 39 27.64 1.36 7.84
CA LEU A 39 27.02 2.63 7.46
C LEU A 39 27.87 3.84 7.85
N VAL A 40 28.51 3.82 9.01
CA VAL A 40 29.43 4.88 9.45
C VAL A 40 30.63 4.94 8.48
N GLY A 41 31.18 3.78 8.09
CA GLY A 41 32.30 3.71 7.12
C GLY A 41 31.91 4.19 5.72
N ASP A 42 30.76 3.73 5.22
CA ASP A 42 30.29 4.03 3.85
C ASP A 42 29.87 5.51 3.69
N THR A 43 29.30 6.12 4.73
CA THR A 43 28.83 7.52 4.69
C THR A 43 29.88 8.54 5.07
N GLY A 44 30.91 8.14 5.81
CA GLY A 44 31.92 9.04 6.37
C GLY A 44 31.39 10.02 7.42
N LEU A 45 30.18 9.80 7.94
CA LEU A 45 29.54 10.63 8.97
C LEU A 45 29.96 10.19 10.36
N LEU A 46 29.79 11.08 11.33
CA LEU A 46 29.98 10.75 12.74
C LEU A 46 28.96 9.70 13.20
N PRO A 47 29.33 8.75 14.07
CA PRO A 47 28.41 7.70 14.53
C PRO A 47 27.09 8.24 15.11
N ASP A 48 27.13 9.38 15.80
CA ASP A 48 25.94 10.00 16.40
C ASP A 48 25.02 10.63 15.34
N GLN A 49 25.59 11.17 14.26
CA GLN A 49 24.79 11.65 13.12
C GLN A 49 24.09 10.50 12.41
N VAL A 50 24.81 9.37 12.19
CA VAL A 50 24.21 8.17 11.58
C VAL A 50 23.09 7.60 12.46
N LYS A 51 23.28 7.56 13.79
CA LYS A 51 22.22 7.11 14.71
C LYS A 51 20.99 8.02 14.67
N LYS A 52 21.18 9.36 14.72
CA LYS A 52 20.07 10.33 14.62
C LYS A 52 19.34 10.18 13.28
N ALA A 53 20.07 10.06 12.17
CA ALA A 53 19.46 9.84 10.86
C ALA A 53 18.66 8.51 10.78
N LEU A 54 19.22 7.43 11.34
CA LEU A 54 18.50 6.15 11.41
C LEU A 54 17.26 6.24 12.31
N CYS A 55 17.31 6.98 13.43
CA CYS A 55 16.13 7.24 14.26
C CYS A 55 15.02 7.89 13.45
N VAL A 56 15.30 8.95 12.70
CA VAL A 56 14.32 9.63 11.86
C VAL A 56 13.78 8.67 10.79
N LEU A 57 14.64 7.94 10.10
CA LEU A 57 14.22 6.99 9.05
C LEU A 57 13.36 5.85 9.62
N LEU A 58 13.66 5.35 10.80
CA LEU A 58 12.86 4.34 11.50
C LEU A 58 11.51 4.91 11.96
N GLN A 59 11.52 6.14 12.50
CA GLN A 59 10.31 6.84 12.97
C GLN A 59 9.29 7.00 11.85
N HIS A 60 9.74 7.26 10.62
CA HIS A 60 8.89 7.40 9.43
C HIS A 60 8.65 6.07 8.69
N ASP A 61 9.09 4.92 9.23
CA ASP A 61 8.98 3.59 8.59
C ASP A 61 9.60 3.54 7.17
N LEU A 62 10.64 4.36 6.93
CA LEU A 62 11.40 4.39 5.67
C LEU A 62 12.54 3.37 5.66
N VAL A 63 13.00 2.97 6.84
CA VAL A 63 13.99 1.93 7.08
C VAL A 63 13.39 0.92 8.04
N ARG A 64 13.65 -0.36 7.83
CA ARG A 64 13.39 -1.41 8.81
C ARG A 64 14.70 -1.97 9.33
N TYR A 65 14.65 -2.63 10.48
CA TYR A 65 15.79 -3.33 11.04
C TYR A 65 15.46 -4.79 11.27
N GLU A 66 16.46 -5.65 11.11
CA GLU A 66 16.36 -7.06 11.41
C GLU A 66 17.52 -7.45 12.35
N VAL A 67 17.19 -8.21 13.39
CA VAL A 67 18.18 -8.75 14.30
C VAL A 67 18.64 -10.09 13.78
N GLN A 68 19.89 -10.19 13.38
CA GLN A 68 20.49 -11.42 12.90
C GLN A 68 20.73 -12.42 14.05
N PRO A 69 20.76 -13.74 13.81
CA PRO A 69 20.98 -14.76 14.85
C PRO A 69 22.27 -14.57 15.67
N ARG A 70 23.24 -13.82 15.12
CA ARG A 70 24.51 -13.47 15.79
C ARG A 70 24.44 -12.20 16.65
N GLY A 71 23.25 -11.62 16.83
CA GLY A 71 23.03 -10.41 17.62
C GLY A 71 23.39 -9.10 16.91
N SER A 72 23.81 -9.13 15.65
CA SER A 72 24.01 -7.92 14.86
C SER A 72 22.68 -7.40 14.31
N VAL A 73 22.48 -6.10 14.33
CA VAL A 73 21.29 -5.44 13.75
C VAL A 73 21.65 -4.93 12.36
N GLU A 74 20.87 -5.32 11.36
CA GLU A 74 20.98 -4.83 9.99
C GLU A 74 19.80 -3.93 9.66
N TYR A 75 20.10 -2.84 8.95
CA TYR A 75 19.13 -1.84 8.52
C TYR A 75 18.92 -1.92 7.01
N GLU A 76 17.67 -1.89 6.58
CA GLU A 76 17.28 -1.96 5.16
C GLU A 76 16.35 -0.80 4.81
N ALA A 77 16.67 -0.06 3.74
CA ALA A 77 15.81 1.02 3.25
C ALA A 77 14.65 0.47 2.41
N ARG A 78 13.47 1.06 2.61
CA ARG A 78 12.23 0.70 1.92
C ARG A 78 11.92 1.73 0.84
N SER A 79 12.45 1.51 -0.37
CA SER A 79 12.27 2.43 -1.51
C SER A 79 10.81 2.74 -1.82
N GLU A 80 9.93 1.74 -1.74
CA GLU A 80 8.49 1.92 -1.96
C GLU A 80 7.87 2.93 -0.96
N ARG A 81 8.31 2.90 0.30
CA ARG A 81 7.84 3.83 1.33
C ARG A 81 8.33 5.25 1.07
N ILE A 82 9.60 5.41 0.65
CA ILE A 82 10.17 6.71 0.28
C ILE A 82 9.38 7.31 -0.90
N LEU A 83 9.10 6.54 -1.93
CA LEU A 83 8.31 7.00 -3.08
C LEU A 83 6.86 7.36 -2.71
N ARG A 84 6.30 6.79 -1.65
CA ARG A 84 4.96 7.14 -1.16
C ARG A 84 4.86 8.55 -0.57
N ILE A 85 5.99 9.19 -0.21
CA ILE A 85 6.03 10.58 0.24
C ILE A 85 5.39 11.51 -0.82
N LEU A 86 5.59 11.23 -2.11
CA LEU A 86 4.96 11.97 -3.20
C LEU A 86 3.41 11.97 -3.16
N ARG A 87 2.81 11.01 -2.43
CA ARG A 87 1.35 10.88 -2.31
C ARG A 87 0.79 11.51 -1.03
N TYR A 88 1.62 12.04 -0.13
CA TYR A 88 1.19 12.64 1.13
C TYR A 88 0.13 13.74 0.94
N PRO A 89 0.26 14.69 -0.01
CA PRO A 89 -0.78 15.69 -0.24
C PRO A 89 -2.14 15.07 -0.60
N ARG A 90 -2.13 13.95 -1.34
CA ARG A 90 -3.37 13.25 -1.71
C ARG A 90 -4.01 12.55 -0.50
N TYR A 91 -3.21 12.00 0.43
CA TYR A 91 -3.74 11.41 1.66
C TYR A 91 -4.37 12.47 2.55
N ILE A 92 -3.70 13.61 2.73
CA ILE A 92 -4.17 14.75 3.51
C ILE A 92 -5.48 15.29 2.93
N TYR A 93 -5.54 15.51 1.62
CA TYR A 93 -6.76 15.96 0.94
C TYR A 93 -7.93 14.96 1.09
N THR A 94 -7.64 13.67 1.02
CA THR A 94 -8.67 12.63 1.23
C THR A 94 -9.19 12.64 2.67
N ALA A 95 -8.31 12.82 3.64
CA ALA A 95 -8.71 12.93 5.04
C ALA A 95 -9.59 14.18 5.27
N LYS A 96 -9.28 15.31 4.63
CA LYS A 96 -10.14 16.51 4.62
C LYS A 96 -11.53 16.21 4.06
N THR A 97 -11.59 15.55 2.92
CA THR A 97 -12.86 15.23 2.26
C THR A 97 -13.75 14.32 3.09
N LEU A 98 -13.16 13.37 3.85
CA LEU A 98 -13.91 12.38 4.63
C LEU A 98 -14.24 12.83 6.06
N TYR A 99 -13.35 13.61 6.68
CA TYR A 99 -13.40 13.92 8.12
C TYR A 99 -13.34 15.42 8.43
N GLY A 100 -13.26 16.27 7.40
CA GLY A 100 -13.15 17.72 7.56
C GLY A 100 -11.77 18.18 8.02
N ASP A 101 -11.65 19.44 8.43
CA ASP A 101 -10.39 20.08 8.83
C ASP A 101 -9.67 19.37 10.00
N PRO A 102 -10.35 18.87 11.04
CA PRO A 102 -9.68 18.10 12.09
C PRO A 102 -9.01 16.82 11.58
N GLY A 103 -9.67 16.14 10.61
CA GLY A 103 -9.10 14.94 9.97
C GLY A 103 -7.90 15.23 9.10
N GLU A 104 -7.93 16.34 8.35
CA GLU A 104 -6.79 16.83 7.56
C GLU A 104 -5.56 17.04 8.44
N LEU A 105 -5.71 17.85 9.49
CA LEU A 105 -4.61 18.19 10.39
C LEU A 105 -4.08 17.02 11.19
N LEU A 106 -4.95 16.09 11.64
CA LEU A 106 -4.51 14.86 12.33
C LEU A 106 -3.64 13.99 11.44
N VAL A 107 -4.03 13.80 10.17
CA VAL A 107 -3.24 13.01 9.21
C VAL A 107 -1.95 13.74 8.86
N GLU A 108 -1.97 15.06 8.70
CA GLU A 108 -0.80 15.88 8.43
C GLU A 108 0.22 15.76 9.59
N GLU A 109 -0.20 15.96 10.85
CA GLU A 109 0.68 15.84 12.03
C GLU A 109 1.30 14.44 12.14
N LEU A 110 0.51 13.39 11.91
CA LEU A 110 1.02 12.02 11.93
C LEU A 110 2.03 11.74 10.79
N LEU A 111 1.84 12.33 9.61
CA LEU A 111 2.78 12.19 8.48
C LEU A 111 4.07 12.99 8.71
N LEU A 112 3.96 14.18 9.31
CA LEU A 112 5.11 15.04 9.62
C LEU A 112 6.02 14.44 10.70
N HIS A 113 5.44 13.78 11.70
CA HIS A 113 6.19 13.21 12.82
C HIS A 113 6.42 11.70 12.71
N GLY A 114 5.86 11.05 11.70
CA GLY A 114 5.92 9.60 11.50
C GLY A 114 5.02 8.81 12.45
N HIS A 115 5.15 9.02 13.78
CA HIS A 115 4.25 8.46 14.78
C HIS A 115 4.13 9.38 16.01
N LEU A 116 2.93 9.45 16.57
CA LEU A 116 2.60 10.26 17.75
C LEU A 116 1.65 9.48 18.67
N SER A 117 1.66 9.83 19.98
CA SER A 117 0.59 9.41 20.89
C SER A 117 -0.70 10.16 20.56
N MET A 118 -1.85 9.57 20.91
CA MET A 118 -3.16 10.20 20.67
C MET A 118 -3.26 11.56 21.38
N SER A 119 -2.85 11.63 22.65
CA SER A 119 -2.89 12.85 23.44
C SER A 119 -2.09 13.97 22.80
N CYS A 120 -0.88 13.68 22.30
CA CYS A 120 -0.02 14.63 21.64
C CYS A 120 -0.60 15.11 20.30
N ALA A 121 -1.09 14.19 19.46
CA ALA A 121 -1.69 14.54 18.17
C ALA A 121 -2.94 15.41 18.34
N VAL A 122 -3.86 15.04 19.27
CA VAL A 122 -5.07 15.80 19.53
C VAL A 122 -4.76 17.19 20.09
N ALA A 123 -3.78 17.31 21.01
CA ALA A 123 -3.39 18.61 21.58
C ALA A 123 -2.85 19.55 20.51
N ARG A 124 -1.89 19.09 19.69
CA ARG A 124 -1.29 19.90 18.62
C ARG A 124 -2.32 20.38 17.61
N VAL A 125 -3.21 19.50 17.18
CA VAL A 125 -4.25 19.83 16.21
C VAL A 125 -5.27 20.81 16.80
N ALA A 126 -5.69 20.62 18.04
CA ALA A 126 -6.61 21.53 18.70
C ALA A 126 -5.99 22.94 18.89
N ASP A 127 -4.69 23.02 19.24
CA ASP A 127 -3.97 24.28 19.33
C ASP A 127 -3.88 24.99 17.98
N ARG A 128 -3.52 24.28 16.89
CA ARG A 128 -3.49 24.84 15.52
C ARG A 128 -4.85 25.31 15.05
N LEU A 129 -5.91 24.53 15.28
CA LEU A 129 -7.27 24.95 14.92
C LEU A 129 -7.73 26.18 15.69
N THR A 130 -7.38 26.28 16.99
CA THR A 130 -7.69 27.45 17.80
C THR A 130 -6.97 28.72 17.30
N GLU A 131 -5.73 28.60 16.83
CA GLU A 131 -4.97 29.70 16.23
C GLU A 131 -5.56 30.21 14.90
N THR A 132 -6.24 29.33 14.14
CA THR A 132 -6.85 29.68 12.84
C THR A 132 -8.27 30.25 12.96
N MET A 133 -8.91 30.15 14.14
CA MET A 133 -10.26 30.66 14.35
C MET A 133 -10.25 32.17 14.69
N GLU A 134 -10.90 33.00 13.85
CA GLU A 134 -10.92 34.46 13.97
C GLU A 134 -11.71 35.02 15.16
N ASP A 135 -12.55 34.27 15.85
CA ASP A 135 -13.49 34.78 16.86
C ASP A 135 -13.21 34.41 18.31
N GLY A 136 -11.98 34.04 18.66
CA GLY A 136 -11.67 33.61 20.03
C GLY A 136 -12.43 32.35 20.48
N LYS A 137 -13.03 31.61 19.56
CA LYS A 137 -13.62 30.31 19.82
C LYS A 137 -12.49 29.30 19.93
N THR A 138 -12.42 28.62 21.07
CA THR A 138 -11.51 27.48 21.26
C THR A 138 -12.14 26.25 20.63
N MET A 139 -11.37 25.54 19.82
CA MET A 139 -11.82 24.24 19.30
C MET A 139 -12.01 23.25 20.44
N ASP A 140 -13.08 22.46 20.40
CA ASP A 140 -13.33 21.44 21.41
C ASP A 140 -12.39 20.24 21.20
N TYR A 141 -11.55 19.95 22.19
CA TYR A 141 -10.71 18.75 22.21
C TYR A 141 -11.53 17.47 22.03
N ALA A 142 -12.79 17.46 22.44
CA ALA A 142 -13.68 16.32 22.28
C ALA A 142 -14.00 16.04 20.80
N GLU A 143 -14.14 17.08 19.98
CA GLU A 143 -14.38 16.94 18.55
C GLU A 143 -13.17 16.37 17.80
N VAL A 144 -11.97 16.89 18.08
CA VAL A 144 -10.72 16.38 17.51
C VAL A 144 -10.47 14.93 17.95
N SER A 145 -10.68 14.64 19.25
CA SER A 145 -10.59 13.29 19.80
C SER A 145 -11.60 12.34 19.17
N GLY A 146 -12.84 12.79 18.96
CA GLY A 146 -13.88 12.02 18.27
C GLY A 146 -13.49 11.72 16.82
N THR A 147 -12.88 12.67 16.13
CA THR A 147 -12.37 12.48 14.75
C THR A 147 -11.20 11.49 14.73
N PHE A 148 -10.31 11.54 15.71
CA PHE A 148 -9.23 10.56 15.86
C PHE A 148 -9.78 9.13 16.03
N VAL A 149 -10.78 8.94 16.88
CA VAL A 149 -11.45 7.64 17.06
C VAL A 149 -12.07 7.16 15.75
N ARG A 150 -12.78 8.04 15.03
CA ARG A 150 -13.34 7.71 13.72
C ARG A 150 -12.30 7.30 12.70
N LEU A 151 -11.13 7.95 12.67
CA LEU A 151 -9.99 7.58 11.81
C LEU A 151 -9.44 6.20 12.18
N ALA A 152 -9.41 5.85 13.47
CA ALA A 152 -8.98 4.52 13.93
C ALA A 152 -10.01 3.44 13.58
N ASP A 153 -11.31 3.68 13.83
CA ASP A 153 -12.39 2.74 13.54
C ASP A 153 -12.51 2.41 12.04
N THR A 154 -12.19 3.39 11.19
CA THR A 154 -12.17 3.21 9.73
C THR A 154 -10.82 2.76 9.18
N HIS A 155 -9.87 2.47 10.06
CA HIS A 155 -8.54 1.92 9.78
C HIS A 155 -7.60 2.86 8.99
N PHE A 156 -7.86 4.17 8.92
CA PHE A 156 -6.95 5.13 8.28
C PHE A 156 -5.71 5.42 9.12
N ILE A 157 -5.79 5.22 10.45
CA ILE A 157 -4.66 5.23 11.36
C ILE A 157 -4.59 3.88 12.09
N ARG A 158 -3.41 3.50 12.49
CA ARG A 158 -3.15 2.24 13.21
C ARG A 158 -2.09 2.44 14.28
N ARG A 159 -2.10 1.60 15.31
CA ARG A 159 -1.03 1.58 16.30
C ARG A 159 0.28 1.12 15.69
N CYS A 160 1.38 1.72 16.15
CA CYS A 160 2.71 1.21 15.87
C CYS A 160 2.97 -0.05 16.69
N PRO A 161 3.67 -1.06 16.13
CA PRO A 161 4.12 -2.20 16.90
C PRO A 161 5.05 -1.74 18.03
N MET A 162 4.75 -2.14 19.27
CA MET A 162 5.62 -1.85 20.41
C MET A 162 6.71 -2.90 20.51
N VAL A 163 7.93 -2.46 20.80
CA VAL A 163 9.00 -3.37 21.23
C VAL A 163 8.68 -3.77 22.67
N PRO A 164 8.56 -5.07 23.00
CA PRO A 164 8.39 -5.46 24.38
C PRO A 164 9.59 -4.99 25.21
N GLU A 165 9.34 -4.22 26.27
CA GLU A 165 10.38 -3.87 27.22
C GLU A 165 10.94 -5.15 27.81
N ASN A 166 12.22 -5.41 27.55
CA ASN A 166 12.92 -6.53 28.18
C ASN A 166 12.97 -6.24 29.69
N PRO A 167 12.38 -7.07 30.55
CA PRO A 167 12.57 -6.93 31.98
C PRO A 167 14.07 -7.09 32.28
N ARG A 168 14.68 -6.05 32.85
CA ARG A 168 16.13 -5.93 33.13
C ARG A 168 16.71 -7.02 34.04
N ASN A 169 15.97 -8.11 34.34
CA ASN A 169 16.32 -9.15 35.31
C ASN A 169 16.18 -10.56 34.78
N ALA A 170 16.42 -10.85 33.54
CA ALA A 170 16.42 -12.25 33.06
C ALA A 170 17.81 -12.66 32.59
N ALA A 171 18.43 -13.58 33.31
CA ALA A 171 19.66 -14.30 32.95
C ALA A 171 19.41 -15.36 31.85
N GLU A 172 18.34 -15.22 31.06
CA GLU A 172 18.01 -16.08 29.93
C GLU A 172 18.37 -15.39 28.62
N PRO A 173 18.91 -16.14 27.62
CA PRO A 173 19.17 -15.60 26.32
C PRO A 173 17.86 -14.99 25.76
N PRO A 174 17.89 -13.79 25.14
CA PRO A 174 16.70 -13.17 24.60
C PRO A 174 16.03 -14.16 23.65
N PRO A 175 14.71 -14.40 23.79
CA PRO A 175 13.99 -15.22 22.83
C PRO A 175 14.20 -14.62 21.42
N PRO A 176 14.21 -15.46 20.37
CA PRO A 176 14.34 -14.97 19.00
C PRO A 176 13.31 -13.87 18.83
N ALA A 177 13.76 -12.70 18.32
CA ALA A 177 13.02 -11.44 18.31
C ALA A 177 11.53 -11.70 18.09
N PRO A 178 10.65 -11.37 19.04
CA PRO A 178 9.23 -11.55 18.83
C PRO A 178 8.90 -10.72 17.58
N ALA A 179 8.28 -11.38 16.61
CA ALA A 179 7.69 -10.66 15.51
C ALA A 179 6.91 -9.50 16.14
N LEU A 180 7.20 -8.27 15.74
CA LEU A 180 6.52 -7.04 16.18
C LEU A 180 5.04 -7.10 15.72
N ALA A 181 4.28 -8.03 16.29
CA ALA A 181 2.91 -8.32 15.94
C ALA A 181 2.02 -7.89 17.09
N ILE A 182 1.41 -6.72 16.94
CA ILE A 182 0.18 -6.41 17.66
C ILE A 182 -0.89 -7.33 17.09
N ALA A 183 -1.67 -8.01 17.94
CA ALA A 183 -2.83 -8.76 17.47
C ALA A 183 -3.73 -7.80 16.66
N GLU A 184 -4.22 -8.24 15.50
CA GLU A 184 -5.03 -7.39 14.60
C GLU A 184 -6.19 -6.70 15.35
N ARG A 185 -6.74 -7.37 16.37
CA ARG A 185 -7.82 -6.83 17.20
C ARG A 185 -7.41 -5.61 18.03
N ASP A 186 -6.15 -5.56 18.47
CA ASP A 186 -5.65 -4.48 19.34
C ASP A 186 -5.07 -3.30 18.54
N MET A 187 -4.83 -3.51 17.24
CA MET A 187 -4.21 -2.52 16.36
C MET A 187 -5.03 -1.24 16.20
N TYR A 188 -6.35 -1.33 16.35
CA TYR A 188 -7.28 -0.20 16.15
C TYR A 188 -8.04 0.20 17.42
N VAL A 189 -7.80 -0.45 18.55
CA VAL A 189 -8.46 -0.12 19.81
C VAL A 189 -7.89 1.18 20.36
N VAL A 190 -8.72 2.21 20.44
CA VAL A 190 -8.33 3.53 20.97
C VAL A 190 -8.46 3.54 22.49
N PRO A 191 -7.44 3.95 23.25
CA PRO A 191 -7.54 4.13 24.70
C PRO A 191 -8.53 5.25 25.03
N ARG A 192 -9.34 5.06 26.06
CA ARG A 192 -10.26 6.10 26.53
C ARG A 192 -9.45 7.19 27.24
N LEU A 193 -9.28 8.32 26.59
CA LEU A 193 -8.76 9.52 27.24
C LEU A 193 -9.87 10.09 28.14
N SER A 194 -9.67 10.11 29.46
CA SER A 194 -10.55 10.86 30.35
C SER A 194 -10.22 12.34 30.21
N LEU A 195 -10.92 13.03 29.31
CA LEU A 195 -10.81 14.49 29.10
C LEU A 195 -11.52 15.30 30.21
N ALA A 196 -11.92 14.65 31.32
CA ALA A 196 -12.58 15.30 32.43
C ALA A 196 -11.57 16.14 33.23
N GLY A 197 -11.53 17.40 32.91
CA GLY A 197 -11.09 18.47 33.82
C GLY A 197 -9.60 18.64 34.00
N LYS A 198 -9.05 19.53 33.16
CA LYS A 198 -8.09 20.56 33.64
C LYS A 198 -7.80 21.54 32.49
N GLY A 199 -8.54 22.62 32.50
CA GLY A 199 -8.08 23.83 31.82
C GLY A 199 -6.72 24.22 32.37
N LYS A 200 -5.81 24.62 31.45
CA LYS A 200 -4.49 25.18 31.71
C LYS A 200 -3.42 24.23 32.28
N ARG A 201 -2.87 23.38 31.43
CA ARG A 201 -1.44 23.07 31.44
C ARG A 201 -0.94 23.03 30.01
N ARG A 202 -0.41 24.15 29.53
CA ARG A 202 0.56 24.19 28.45
C ARG A 202 1.70 23.25 28.83
N ARG A 203 1.79 22.08 28.28
CA ARG A 203 3.04 21.35 28.09
C ARG A 203 3.43 21.61 26.65
N SER A 204 4.37 22.54 26.46
CA SER A 204 5.12 22.64 25.22
C SER A 204 5.77 21.28 24.98
N CYS A 205 5.44 20.64 23.88
CA CYS A 205 6.15 19.45 23.39
C CYS A 205 7.47 19.81 22.70
N ASP A 206 7.91 21.09 22.82
CA ASP A 206 9.08 21.62 22.13
C ASP A 206 10.36 21.64 22.99
N ASP A 207 10.39 20.94 24.14
CA ASP A 207 11.56 20.90 25.02
C ASP A 207 12.58 19.80 24.68
N GLU A 208 12.87 19.55 23.41
CA GLU A 208 14.01 18.73 22.98
C GLU A 208 14.89 19.39 21.93
N GLU A 209 15.06 20.68 21.95
CA GLU A 209 16.23 21.31 21.29
C GLU A 209 16.64 22.59 22.05
N GLU A 210 17.68 22.49 22.86
CA GLU A 210 18.85 23.34 22.93
C GLU A 210 19.64 23.08 24.25
N GLU A 211 20.71 22.50 24.05
CA GLU A 211 22.08 22.52 24.44
C GLU A 211 22.64 23.56 25.33
N ASP A 212 23.60 23.05 26.08
CA ASP A 212 24.84 23.68 26.54
C ASP A 212 24.84 25.18 26.88
N GLY A 213 24.71 25.43 28.17
CA GLY A 213 25.05 26.71 28.74
C GLY A 213 24.99 26.69 30.27
N GLN A 214 26.13 26.42 30.89
CA GLN A 214 26.36 26.52 32.33
C GLN A 214 25.60 27.66 32.98
N ARG A 215 24.67 27.37 33.91
CA ARG A 215 24.40 28.18 35.10
C ARG A 215 23.77 27.33 36.19
N LYS A 216 24.58 27.08 37.23
CA LYS A 216 24.11 26.62 38.54
C LYS A 216 23.14 27.64 39.12
N ALA A 217 21.87 27.30 39.22
CA ALA A 217 20.93 27.98 40.10
C ALA A 217 20.21 26.94 40.96
N LYS A 218 20.23 27.19 42.26
CA LYS A 218 19.65 26.38 43.33
C LYS A 218 18.20 26.03 43.05
N ARG A 219 17.90 24.75 42.88
CA ARG A 219 16.57 24.21 42.83
C ARG A 219 16.03 24.03 44.25
N GLN A 220 15.11 24.88 44.66
CA GLN A 220 14.23 24.61 45.79
C GLN A 220 13.35 23.40 45.44
N LYS A 221 13.42 22.38 46.28
CA LYS A 221 12.53 21.25 46.32
C LYS A 221 11.11 21.73 46.55
N GLN A 222 10.24 21.65 45.57
CA GLN A 222 8.79 21.62 45.78
C GLN A 222 8.33 20.17 45.61
N GLU A 223 8.01 19.56 46.74
CA GLU A 223 7.32 18.27 46.84
C GLU A 223 5.89 18.40 46.37
N GLY A 224 5.40 17.37 45.72
CA GLY A 224 4.00 17.02 45.66
C GLY A 224 3.26 17.32 44.37
N GLY A 225 3.34 16.41 43.44
CA GLY A 225 2.45 16.27 42.32
C GLY A 225 2.80 15.01 41.55
N SER A 226 2.27 13.86 41.98
CA SER A 226 2.27 12.64 41.18
C SER A 226 1.49 12.91 39.89
N SER A 227 2.20 13.35 38.85
CA SER A 227 1.60 13.33 37.51
C SER A 227 1.57 11.87 37.07
N GLU A 228 0.45 11.21 37.25
CA GLU A 228 0.20 9.95 36.54
C GLU A 228 0.48 10.16 35.05
N PRO A 229 1.26 9.28 34.41
CA PRO A 229 1.49 9.35 32.99
C PRO A 229 0.12 9.33 32.26
N PRO A 230 -0.01 9.99 31.11
CA PRO A 230 -1.27 9.96 30.36
C PRO A 230 -1.62 8.51 30.03
N PRO A 231 -2.93 8.13 29.99
CA PRO A 231 -3.37 6.76 29.80
C PRO A 231 -2.97 6.15 28.45
N ASP A 232 -2.44 6.94 27.54
CA ASP A 232 -1.90 6.57 26.24
C ASP A 232 -0.36 6.62 26.16
N ASP A 233 0.33 6.72 27.33
CA ASP A 233 1.78 6.70 27.38
C ASP A 233 2.32 5.37 26.82
N GLY A 234 3.29 5.47 25.91
CA GLY A 234 3.84 4.30 25.19
C GLY A 234 2.99 3.79 24.02
N ILE A 235 1.79 4.32 23.77
CA ILE A 235 0.95 3.94 22.63
C ILE A 235 1.12 4.97 21.51
N TYR A 236 1.79 4.56 20.44
CA TYR A 236 2.02 5.41 19.27
C TYR A 236 1.14 5.01 18.10
N TRP A 237 0.73 6.00 17.32
CA TRP A 237 -0.12 5.86 16.15
C TRP A 237 0.58 6.36 14.91
N GLN A 238 0.34 5.70 13.80
CA GLN A 238 0.84 6.06 12.47
C GLN A 238 -0.28 6.02 11.43
N VAL A 239 -0.08 6.70 10.33
CA VAL A 239 -1.01 6.68 9.18
C VAL A 239 -0.93 5.33 8.48
N ASN A 240 -2.08 4.72 8.23
CA ASN A 240 -2.20 3.47 7.48
C ASN A 240 -2.30 3.76 5.98
N LEU A 241 -1.16 3.86 5.30
CA LEU A 241 -1.09 4.19 3.87
C LEU A 241 -1.82 3.15 3.00
N GLU A 242 -1.82 1.88 3.42
CA GLU A 242 -2.50 0.80 2.69
C GLU A 242 -4.01 1.03 2.62
N ARG A 243 -4.58 1.57 3.70
CA ARG A 243 -6.01 1.90 3.76
C ARG A 243 -6.38 3.03 2.79
N PHE A 244 -5.52 4.05 2.68
CA PHE A 244 -5.69 5.08 1.67
C PHE A 244 -5.62 4.52 0.25
N HIS A 245 -4.70 3.59 -0.03
CA HIS A 245 -4.60 2.94 -1.34
C HIS A 245 -5.84 2.10 -1.65
N GLN A 246 -6.40 1.39 -0.67
CA GLN A 246 -7.69 0.69 -0.83
C GLN A 246 -8.80 1.67 -1.19
N HIS A 247 -8.90 2.80 -0.49
CA HIS A 247 -9.88 3.83 -0.78
C HIS A 247 -9.75 4.39 -2.21
N PHE A 248 -8.52 4.67 -2.66
CA PHE A 248 -8.29 5.13 -4.04
C PHE A 248 -8.63 4.07 -5.08
N ARG A 249 -8.31 2.82 -4.82
CA ARG A 249 -8.71 1.69 -5.65
C ARG A 249 -10.23 1.63 -5.78
N ASP A 250 -10.93 1.68 -4.66
CA ASP A 250 -12.37 1.55 -4.59
C ASP A 250 -13.06 2.72 -5.31
N GLN A 251 -12.56 3.95 -5.15
CA GLN A 251 -13.04 5.10 -5.92
C GLN A 251 -12.82 4.93 -7.43
N ALA A 252 -11.66 4.43 -7.85
CA ALA A 252 -11.37 4.19 -9.26
C ALA A 252 -12.29 3.12 -9.86
N LEU A 253 -12.55 2.03 -9.11
CA LEU A 253 -13.48 0.98 -9.54
C LEU A 253 -14.91 1.50 -9.69
N VAL A 254 -15.41 2.24 -8.71
CA VAL A 254 -16.75 2.84 -8.73
C VAL A 254 -16.89 3.82 -9.90
N SER A 255 -15.88 4.66 -10.15
CA SER A 255 -15.85 5.58 -11.28
C SER A 255 -15.86 4.85 -12.62
N ALA A 256 -15.09 3.77 -12.74
CA ALA A 256 -15.04 2.95 -13.96
C ALA A 256 -16.38 2.26 -14.26
N VAL A 257 -17.05 1.72 -13.24
CA VAL A 257 -18.39 1.13 -13.40
C VAL A 257 -19.42 2.20 -13.80
N GLY A 258 -19.38 3.37 -13.16
CA GLY A 258 -20.28 4.48 -13.48
C GLY A 258 -20.11 5.03 -14.92
N SER A 259 -18.87 5.10 -15.42
CA SER A 259 -18.60 5.53 -16.79
C SER A 259 -18.93 4.48 -17.84
N ARG A 260 -18.92 3.19 -17.48
CA ARG A 260 -19.17 2.08 -18.39
C ARG A 260 -20.65 1.68 -18.46
N MET A 261 -21.33 1.68 -17.34
CA MET A 261 -22.72 1.28 -17.22
C MET A 261 -23.61 2.49 -16.90
N ASP A 262 -23.94 2.63 -15.61
CA ASP A 262 -24.76 3.74 -15.12
C ASP A 262 -24.41 4.07 -13.65
N GLN A 263 -25.01 5.14 -13.16
CA GLN A 263 -24.83 5.63 -11.80
C GLN A 263 -25.38 4.64 -10.76
N THR A 264 -26.42 3.90 -11.09
CA THR A 264 -27.05 2.93 -10.21
C THR A 264 -26.12 1.73 -9.98
N SER A 265 -25.55 1.17 -11.06
CA SER A 265 -24.56 0.10 -10.99
C SER A 265 -23.33 0.53 -10.19
N SER A 266 -22.88 1.77 -10.35
CA SER A 266 -21.74 2.30 -9.58
C SER A 266 -22.04 2.39 -8.08
N GLU A 267 -23.27 2.75 -7.69
CA GLU A 267 -23.67 2.82 -6.30
C GLU A 267 -23.84 1.42 -5.66
N VAL A 268 -24.31 0.45 -6.42
CA VAL A 268 -24.34 -0.96 -5.96
C VAL A 268 -22.93 -1.44 -5.67
N VAL A 269 -21.98 -1.24 -6.59
CA VAL A 269 -20.57 -1.62 -6.40
C VAL A 269 -19.95 -0.84 -5.24
N ARG A 270 -20.23 0.47 -5.10
CA ARG A 270 -19.78 1.29 -3.96
C ARG A 270 -20.28 0.72 -2.64
N THR A 271 -21.54 0.30 -2.58
CA THR A 271 -22.12 -0.31 -1.38
C THR A 271 -21.45 -1.64 -1.05
N MET A 272 -21.20 -2.50 -2.04
CA MET A 272 -20.47 -3.77 -1.85
C MET A 272 -19.05 -3.53 -1.31
N LEU A 273 -18.31 -2.59 -1.89
CA LEU A 273 -16.96 -2.24 -1.46
C LEU A 273 -16.95 -1.66 -0.04
N ARG A 274 -17.90 -0.77 0.30
CA ARG A 274 -18.04 -0.20 1.65
C ARG A 274 -18.32 -1.26 2.71
N MET A 275 -19.18 -2.25 2.42
CA MET A 275 -19.48 -3.33 3.36
C MET A 275 -18.28 -4.25 3.62
N SER A 276 -17.41 -4.42 2.61
CA SER A 276 -16.21 -5.25 2.69
C SER A 276 -14.93 -4.48 3.07
N GLU A 277 -15.04 -3.17 3.29
CA GLU A 277 -13.92 -2.22 3.44
C GLU A 277 -12.96 -2.58 4.58
N VAL A 278 -13.49 -2.95 5.74
CA VAL A 278 -12.72 -3.30 6.95
C VAL A 278 -12.28 -4.76 6.93
N THR A 279 -13.08 -5.63 6.34
CA THR A 279 -12.87 -7.09 6.37
C THR A 279 -11.93 -7.61 5.28
N THR A 280 -11.73 -6.83 4.21
CA THR A 280 -10.90 -7.23 3.08
C THR A 280 -9.44 -6.83 3.32
N ALA A 281 -8.53 -7.81 3.33
CA ALA A 281 -7.09 -7.57 3.40
C ALA A 281 -6.60 -6.76 2.18
N SER A 282 -5.53 -5.98 2.35
CA SER A 282 -5.00 -5.10 1.29
C SER A 282 -4.56 -5.85 0.02
N GLY A 283 -4.12 -7.10 0.15
CA GLY A 283 -3.70 -7.96 -0.96
C GLY A 283 -4.75 -8.97 -1.45
N ALA A 284 -6.00 -8.90 -0.97
CA ALA A 284 -7.03 -9.85 -1.37
C ALA A 284 -7.37 -9.71 -2.86
N SER A 285 -7.54 -10.84 -3.54
CA SER A 285 -7.96 -10.88 -4.95
C SER A 285 -9.45 -10.60 -5.15
N HIS A 286 -10.27 -10.93 -4.14
CA HIS A 286 -11.72 -10.77 -4.13
C HIS A 286 -12.16 -10.19 -2.77
N THR A 287 -13.32 -9.52 -2.78
CA THR A 287 -14.00 -9.16 -1.53
C THR A 287 -14.65 -10.38 -0.90
N GLN A 288 -15.08 -10.26 0.36
CA GLN A 288 -15.91 -11.30 0.96
C GLN A 288 -17.25 -11.42 0.21
N PRO A 289 -17.81 -12.66 0.11
CA PRO A 289 -19.08 -12.86 -0.54
C PRO A 289 -20.20 -12.19 0.26
N LEU A 290 -21.01 -11.37 -0.42
CA LEU A 290 -22.15 -10.64 0.12
C LEU A 290 -23.43 -11.15 -0.50
N SER A 291 -24.48 -11.38 0.31
CA SER A 291 -25.78 -11.76 -0.20
C SER A 291 -26.55 -10.57 -0.79
N SER A 292 -27.38 -10.81 -1.82
CA SER A 292 -28.25 -9.78 -2.39
C SER A 292 -29.12 -9.07 -1.32
N ASN A 293 -29.56 -9.80 -0.28
CA ASN A 293 -30.34 -9.24 0.82
C ASN A 293 -29.52 -8.27 1.70
N GLU A 294 -28.26 -8.57 1.96
CA GLU A 294 -27.36 -7.69 2.73
C GLU A 294 -27.06 -6.42 1.93
N ILE A 295 -26.77 -6.55 0.65
CA ILE A 295 -26.54 -5.42 -0.25
C ILE A 295 -27.78 -4.52 -0.28
N PHE A 296 -28.97 -5.10 -0.40
CA PHE A 296 -30.24 -4.36 -0.42
C PHE A 296 -30.45 -3.52 0.83
N ARG A 297 -30.17 -4.09 2.02
CA ARG A 297 -30.30 -3.37 3.31
C ARG A 297 -29.27 -2.26 3.51
N ALA A 298 -28.10 -2.40 2.88
CA ALA A 298 -27.00 -1.45 3.02
C ALA A 298 -27.05 -0.32 1.99
N LEU A 299 -27.91 -0.40 0.98
CA LEU A 299 -28.09 0.66 -0.01
C LEU A 299 -28.60 1.95 0.65
N PRO A 300 -28.09 3.14 0.23
CA PRO A 300 -28.58 4.42 0.75
C PRO A 300 -30.06 4.63 0.46
N ALA A 301 -30.79 5.18 1.43
CA ALA A 301 -32.24 5.42 1.35
C ALA A 301 -32.67 6.35 0.18
N GLY A 302 -31.73 7.11 -0.42
CA GLY A 302 -31.97 7.98 -1.58
C GLY A 302 -32.14 7.22 -2.91
N TYR A 303 -31.74 5.96 -2.95
CA TYR A 303 -31.91 5.10 -4.12
C TYR A 303 -33.11 4.19 -3.89
N ASN A 304 -34.31 4.62 -4.34
CA ASN A 304 -35.56 3.84 -4.26
C ASN A 304 -35.54 2.68 -5.29
N ILE A 305 -34.63 1.72 -5.11
CA ILE A 305 -34.50 0.55 -5.99
C ILE A 305 -35.23 -0.62 -5.31
N GLY A 306 -36.21 -1.20 -6.01
CA GLY A 306 -36.85 -2.43 -5.55
C GLY A 306 -35.88 -3.61 -5.60
N LYS A 307 -36.10 -4.63 -4.73
CA LYS A 307 -35.22 -5.80 -4.66
C LYS A 307 -35.08 -6.52 -6.00
N GLN A 308 -36.16 -6.67 -6.78
CA GLN A 308 -36.13 -7.29 -8.10
C GLN A 308 -35.23 -6.55 -9.07
N VAL A 309 -35.24 -5.20 -9.02
CA VAL A 309 -34.39 -4.36 -9.86
C VAL A 309 -32.92 -4.50 -9.43
N LEU A 310 -32.63 -4.56 -8.12
CA LEU A 310 -31.28 -4.82 -7.63
C LEU A 310 -30.75 -6.17 -8.10
N ASP A 311 -31.56 -7.22 -8.04
CA ASP A 311 -31.16 -8.56 -8.53
C ASP A 311 -30.85 -8.55 -10.04
N GLN A 312 -31.59 -7.76 -10.84
CA GLN A 312 -31.30 -7.54 -12.25
C GLN A 312 -29.96 -6.81 -12.46
N TYR A 313 -29.67 -5.76 -11.67
CA TYR A 313 -28.39 -5.05 -11.72
C TYR A 313 -27.22 -5.95 -11.32
N LEU A 314 -27.37 -6.77 -10.28
CA LEU A 314 -26.35 -7.72 -9.86
C LEU A 314 -26.11 -8.80 -10.92
N ALA A 315 -27.16 -9.28 -11.59
CA ALA A 315 -27.02 -10.20 -12.71
C ALA A 315 -26.29 -9.54 -13.89
N LEU A 316 -26.66 -8.31 -14.25
CA LEU A 316 -26.01 -7.54 -15.31
C LEU A 316 -24.51 -7.32 -15.02
N LEU A 317 -24.17 -6.98 -13.78
CA LEU A 317 -22.79 -6.79 -13.34
C LEU A 317 -21.98 -8.10 -13.37
N ALA A 318 -22.63 -9.23 -13.06
CA ALA A 318 -21.98 -10.54 -13.08
C ALA A 318 -21.77 -11.09 -14.51
N ASP A 319 -22.65 -10.72 -15.45
CA ASP A 319 -22.56 -11.11 -16.85
C ASP A 319 -21.60 -10.22 -17.68
N ASP A 320 -21.07 -9.14 -17.07
CA ASP A 320 -20.13 -8.24 -17.76
C ASP A 320 -18.81 -8.98 -18.09
N PRO A 321 -18.34 -8.89 -19.36
CA PRO A 321 -17.09 -9.53 -19.80
C PRO A 321 -15.83 -9.08 -19.06
N LEU A 322 -15.84 -7.95 -18.35
CA LEU A 322 -14.73 -7.53 -17.50
C LEU A 322 -14.75 -8.20 -16.12
N GLU A 323 -15.84 -8.87 -15.77
CA GLU A 323 -15.98 -9.62 -14.52
C GLU A 323 -15.59 -8.82 -13.26
N PHE A 324 -16.02 -7.56 -13.16
CA PHE A 324 -15.77 -6.75 -11.97
C PHE A 324 -16.51 -7.31 -10.75
N VAL A 325 -17.70 -7.84 -10.97
CA VAL A 325 -18.49 -8.55 -9.97
C VAL A 325 -18.66 -9.99 -10.44
N GLY A 326 -18.45 -10.93 -9.55
CA GLY A 326 -18.68 -12.35 -9.80
C GLY A 326 -19.76 -12.93 -8.90
N LYS A 327 -20.59 -13.82 -9.42
CA LYS A 327 -21.54 -14.59 -8.62
C LYS A 327 -20.82 -15.78 -7.99
N SER A 328 -20.80 -15.84 -6.65
CA SER A 328 -20.10 -16.87 -5.88
C SER A 328 -21.01 -18.03 -5.45
N GLY A 329 -22.31 -17.84 -5.39
CA GLY A 329 -23.28 -18.87 -4.99
C GLY A 329 -24.72 -18.41 -5.12
N ASP A 330 -25.67 -19.35 -4.88
CA ASP A 330 -27.11 -19.10 -5.03
C ASP A 330 -27.86 -18.90 -3.70
N SER A 331 -27.16 -19.00 -2.57
CA SER A 331 -27.78 -18.83 -1.24
C SER A 331 -28.23 -17.38 -1.02
N GLY A 332 -29.39 -17.19 -0.36
CA GLY A 332 -29.86 -15.86 0.04
C GLY A 332 -30.25 -14.91 -1.09
N GLY A 333 -30.65 -15.42 -2.26
CA GLY A 333 -30.95 -14.62 -3.45
C GLY A 333 -29.74 -14.38 -4.37
N GLY A 334 -28.66 -15.13 -4.16
CA GLY A 334 -27.37 -15.01 -4.83
C GLY A 334 -26.34 -14.33 -3.93
N THR A 335 -25.12 -14.87 -3.92
CA THR A 335 -23.95 -14.29 -3.27
C THR A 335 -23.00 -13.74 -4.33
N TYR A 336 -22.53 -12.51 -4.11
CA TYR A 336 -21.72 -11.76 -5.06
C TYR A 336 -20.42 -11.30 -4.42
N THR A 337 -19.34 -11.28 -5.21
CA THR A 337 -18.01 -10.83 -4.82
C THR A 337 -17.50 -9.82 -5.83
N VAL A 338 -16.75 -8.81 -5.38
CA VAL A 338 -16.03 -7.91 -6.29
C VAL A 338 -14.64 -8.51 -6.57
N ASN A 339 -14.31 -8.70 -7.84
CA ASN A 339 -13.03 -9.21 -8.27
C ASN A 339 -12.01 -8.08 -8.39
N LEU A 340 -11.31 -7.79 -7.31
CA LEU A 340 -10.38 -6.67 -7.21
C LEU A 340 -9.20 -6.80 -8.17
N HIS A 341 -8.66 -8.00 -8.31
CA HIS A 341 -7.49 -8.23 -9.16
C HIS A 341 -7.79 -8.03 -10.65
N LYS A 342 -8.87 -8.64 -11.16
CA LYS A 342 -9.28 -8.48 -12.57
C LYS A 342 -9.68 -7.04 -12.88
N ALA A 343 -10.41 -6.41 -11.95
CA ALA A 343 -10.83 -5.02 -12.11
C ALA A 343 -9.62 -4.06 -12.17
N LEU A 344 -8.62 -4.22 -11.29
CA LEU A 344 -7.39 -3.44 -11.35
C LEU A 344 -6.59 -3.70 -12.62
N ALA A 345 -6.48 -4.94 -13.06
CA ALA A 345 -5.80 -5.29 -14.31
C ALA A 345 -6.49 -4.65 -15.53
N SER A 346 -7.83 -4.64 -15.56
CA SER A 346 -8.62 -3.97 -16.60
C SER A 346 -8.40 -2.45 -16.59
N LEU A 347 -8.41 -1.81 -15.41
CA LEU A 347 -8.15 -0.36 -15.29
C LEU A 347 -6.71 -0.02 -15.72
N ALA A 348 -5.73 -0.82 -15.33
CA ALA A 348 -4.33 -0.63 -15.74
C ALA A 348 -4.18 -0.75 -17.26
N THR A 349 -4.82 -1.75 -17.86
CA THR A 349 -4.82 -1.95 -19.32
C THR A 349 -5.46 -0.75 -20.04
N ALA A 350 -6.62 -0.29 -19.59
CA ALA A 350 -7.28 0.86 -20.17
C ALA A 350 -6.43 2.14 -20.06
N THR A 351 -5.76 2.33 -18.93
CA THR A 351 -4.84 3.47 -18.72
C THR A 351 -3.64 3.39 -19.68
N LEU A 352 -3.03 2.20 -19.84
CA LEU A 352 -1.93 1.99 -20.77
C LEU A 352 -2.37 2.23 -22.22
N GLU A 353 -3.53 1.75 -22.62
CA GLU A 353 -4.08 2.02 -23.97
C GLU A 353 -4.27 3.53 -24.21
N SER A 354 -4.79 4.25 -23.24
CA SER A 354 -4.97 5.71 -23.32
C SER A 354 -3.62 6.43 -23.45
N ILE A 355 -2.62 6.06 -22.66
CA ILE A 355 -1.26 6.62 -22.74
C ILE A 355 -0.62 6.35 -24.11
N VAL A 356 -0.77 5.13 -24.62
CA VAL A 356 -0.23 4.76 -25.95
C VAL A 356 -0.94 5.58 -27.03
N GLU A 357 -2.25 5.76 -26.95
CA GLU A 357 -3.01 6.55 -27.90
C GLU A 357 -2.59 8.03 -27.87
N GLU A 358 -2.40 8.62 -26.69
CA GLU A 358 -1.97 9.99 -26.51
C GLU A 358 -0.54 10.26 -27.00
N ARG A 359 0.42 9.39 -26.66
CA ARG A 359 1.85 9.57 -27.00
C ARG A 359 2.20 9.16 -28.43
N PHE A 360 1.59 8.11 -28.96
CA PHE A 360 1.98 7.47 -30.21
C PHE A 360 0.89 7.53 -31.30
N GLY A 361 -0.31 7.94 -30.93
CA GLY A 361 -1.45 8.09 -31.83
C GLY A 361 -2.28 6.79 -31.98
N SER A 362 -3.45 6.93 -32.60
CA SER A 362 -4.48 5.88 -32.69
C SER A 362 -4.01 4.60 -33.43
N ARG A 363 -3.09 4.74 -34.40
CA ARG A 363 -2.55 3.58 -35.13
C ARG A 363 -1.68 2.69 -34.23
N CYS A 364 -0.80 3.30 -33.41
CA CYS A 364 -0.02 2.56 -32.41
C CYS A 364 -0.92 1.92 -31.35
N ALA A 365 -1.95 2.62 -30.89
CA ALA A 365 -2.93 2.05 -29.95
C ALA A 365 -3.65 0.83 -30.53
N ARG A 366 -3.93 0.83 -31.85
CA ARG A 366 -4.51 -0.34 -32.53
C ARG A 366 -3.56 -1.53 -32.51
N ILE A 367 -2.28 -1.32 -32.84
CA ILE A 367 -1.25 -2.38 -32.78
C ILE A 367 -1.12 -2.89 -31.32
N PHE A 368 -1.10 -1.98 -30.34
CA PHE A 368 -0.98 -2.35 -28.94
C PHE A 368 -2.17 -3.21 -28.47
N ARG A 369 -3.42 -2.81 -28.76
CA ARG A 369 -4.63 -3.60 -28.47
C ARG A 369 -4.61 -4.98 -29.14
N LEU A 370 -4.10 -5.04 -30.37
CA LEU A 370 -3.97 -6.31 -31.09
C LEU A 370 -2.97 -7.25 -30.40
N LEU A 371 -1.81 -6.73 -29.99
CA LEU A 371 -0.77 -7.49 -29.28
C LEU A 371 -1.23 -7.92 -27.88
N LEU A 372 -1.99 -7.10 -27.16
CA LEU A 372 -2.61 -7.48 -25.88
C LEU A 372 -3.54 -8.70 -26.02
N ARG A 373 -4.30 -8.78 -27.11
CA ARG A 373 -5.23 -9.90 -27.36
C ARG A 373 -4.52 -11.16 -27.84
N LYS A 374 -3.61 -11.02 -28.81
CA LYS A 374 -2.97 -12.15 -29.50
C LYS A 374 -1.68 -12.61 -28.85
N LYS A 375 -1.11 -11.79 -27.93
CA LYS A 375 0.15 -12.00 -27.19
C LYS A 375 1.39 -11.96 -28.10
N HIS A 376 1.47 -12.82 -29.11
CA HIS A 376 2.60 -12.95 -30.02
C HIS A 376 2.11 -12.87 -31.45
N LEU A 377 2.74 -12.02 -32.27
CA LEU A 377 2.46 -11.87 -33.69
C LEU A 377 3.76 -11.56 -34.45
N GLU A 378 3.87 -12.08 -35.67
CA GLU A 378 4.89 -11.69 -36.61
C GLU A 378 4.59 -10.32 -37.23
N GLN A 379 5.61 -9.61 -37.68
CA GLN A 379 5.42 -8.29 -38.29
C GLN A 379 4.38 -8.27 -39.39
N LYS A 380 4.38 -9.26 -40.31
CA LYS A 380 3.38 -9.37 -41.38
C LYS A 380 1.96 -9.52 -40.85
N GLN A 381 1.78 -10.34 -39.83
CA GLN A 381 0.47 -10.52 -39.18
C GLN A 381 -0.01 -9.23 -38.52
N VAL A 382 0.90 -8.45 -37.92
CA VAL A 382 0.57 -7.13 -37.37
C VAL A 382 0.10 -6.18 -38.48
N GLU A 383 0.77 -6.16 -39.62
CA GLU A 383 0.41 -5.35 -40.80
C GLU A 383 -0.99 -5.70 -41.30
N ASP A 384 -1.27 -7.00 -41.48
CA ASP A 384 -2.55 -7.49 -42.01
C ASP A 384 -3.69 -7.24 -41.01
N PHE A 385 -3.55 -7.58 -39.75
CA PHE A 385 -4.60 -7.44 -38.76
C PHE A 385 -4.86 -5.98 -38.33
N ALA A 386 -3.81 -5.16 -38.25
CA ALA A 386 -3.94 -3.75 -37.93
C ALA A 386 -4.36 -2.90 -39.14
N MET A 387 -4.31 -3.45 -40.34
CA MET A 387 -4.55 -2.73 -41.62
C MET A 387 -3.68 -1.47 -41.75
N ILE A 388 -2.38 -1.63 -41.52
CA ILE A 388 -1.40 -0.55 -41.56
C ILE A 388 -0.31 -0.91 -42.59
N PRO A 389 0.15 0.04 -43.43
CA PRO A 389 1.23 -0.22 -44.37
C PRO A 389 2.51 -0.73 -43.70
N ALA A 390 3.21 -1.69 -44.32
CA ALA A 390 4.38 -2.39 -43.77
C ALA A 390 5.45 -1.42 -43.23
N LYS A 391 5.77 -0.37 -43.95
CA LYS A 391 6.76 0.62 -43.54
C LYS A 391 6.36 1.35 -42.26
N GLU A 392 5.10 1.81 -42.19
CA GLU A 392 4.58 2.51 -40.99
C GLU A 392 4.46 1.57 -39.79
N ALA A 393 4.00 0.34 -40.00
CA ALA A 393 3.90 -0.66 -38.95
C ALA A 393 5.25 -0.96 -38.32
N LYS A 394 6.30 -1.10 -39.16
CA LYS A 394 7.67 -1.30 -38.70
C LYS A 394 8.18 -0.12 -37.85
N ASP A 395 8.00 1.10 -38.31
CA ASP A 395 8.43 2.30 -37.60
C ASP A 395 7.71 2.44 -36.25
N MET A 396 6.39 2.14 -36.20
CA MET A 396 5.59 2.15 -34.97
C MET A 396 6.04 1.07 -33.98
N LEU A 397 6.32 -0.16 -34.45
CA LEU A 397 6.84 -1.24 -33.64
C LEU A 397 8.21 -0.89 -33.02
N TYR A 398 9.11 -0.27 -33.79
CA TYR A 398 10.40 0.19 -33.25
C TYR A 398 10.25 1.29 -32.19
N ARG A 399 9.33 2.24 -32.39
CA ARG A 399 9.03 3.28 -31.40
C ARG A 399 8.45 2.69 -30.12
N MET A 400 7.55 1.71 -30.20
CA MET A 400 7.02 1.03 -29.03
C MET A 400 8.07 0.14 -28.34
N LEU A 401 8.99 -0.45 -29.11
CA LEU A 401 10.11 -1.23 -28.58
C LEU A 401 11.10 -0.35 -27.79
N SER A 402 11.42 0.84 -28.29
CA SER A 402 12.33 1.78 -27.60
C SER A 402 11.78 2.27 -26.26
N GLU A 403 10.45 2.29 -26.09
CA GLU A 403 9.76 2.67 -24.85
C GLU A 403 9.38 1.44 -23.99
N ASN A 404 9.88 0.24 -24.32
CA ASN A 404 9.61 -1.02 -23.61
C ASN A 404 8.12 -1.42 -23.54
N LEU A 405 7.28 -0.92 -24.44
CA LEU A 405 5.86 -1.31 -24.55
C LEU A 405 5.70 -2.66 -25.27
N VAL A 406 6.66 -3.04 -26.09
CA VAL A 406 6.71 -4.29 -26.84
C VAL A 406 8.12 -4.88 -26.69
N SER A 407 8.22 -6.19 -26.66
CA SER A 407 9.49 -6.92 -26.65
C SER A 407 9.58 -7.85 -27.86
N LEU A 408 10.81 -8.08 -28.35
CA LEU A 408 11.08 -9.05 -29.40
C LEU A 408 11.33 -10.42 -28.75
N GLN A 409 10.63 -11.44 -29.23
CA GLN A 409 10.95 -12.84 -28.92
C GLN A 409 11.68 -13.48 -30.10
N GLN A 410 12.78 -14.15 -29.81
CA GLN A 410 13.49 -14.91 -30.84
C GLN A 410 12.75 -16.22 -31.09
N LEU A 411 12.05 -16.30 -32.21
CA LEU A 411 11.26 -17.48 -32.60
C LEU A 411 12.17 -18.72 -32.80
N GLU A 412 13.43 -18.52 -33.16
CA GLU A 412 14.42 -19.59 -33.34
C GLU A 412 14.71 -20.36 -32.05
N SER A 413 14.80 -19.68 -30.92
CA SER A 413 15.00 -20.35 -29.63
C SER A 413 13.78 -21.16 -29.19
N LEU A 414 12.57 -20.71 -29.51
CA LEU A 414 11.33 -21.43 -29.25
C LEU A 414 11.20 -22.65 -30.17
N LYS A 415 11.48 -22.52 -31.47
CA LYS A 415 11.51 -23.66 -32.42
C LYS A 415 12.53 -24.71 -31.98
N HIS A 416 13.71 -24.28 -31.54
CA HIS A 416 14.75 -25.21 -31.06
C HIS A 416 14.32 -25.93 -29.76
N ASN A 417 13.65 -25.26 -28.84
CA ASN A 417 13.15 -25.86 -27.62
C ASN A 417 12.00 -26.84 -27.91
N VAL A 418 11.06 -26.49 -28.80
CA VAL A 418 10.01 -27.41 -29.25
C VAL A 418 10.62 -28.64 -29.93
N SER A 419 11.57 -28.46 -30.86
CA SER A 419 12.27 -29.57 -31.50
C SER A 419 13.04 -30.48 -30.53
N LYS A 420 13.59 -29.92 -29.43
CA LYS A 420 14.22 -30.72 -28.36
C LYS A 420 13.20 -31.52 -27.56
N ILE A 421 12.02 -30.94 -27.29
CA ILE A 421 10.93 -31.62 -26.57
C ILE A 421 10.40 -32.77 -27.43
N ASP A 422 10.13 -32.51 -28.72
CA ASP A 422 9.69 -33.53 -29.69
C ASP A 422 10.72 -34.67 -29.82
N ALA A 423 12.01 -34.36 -29.86
CA ALA A 423 13.08 -35.34 -29.88
C ALA A 423 13.12 -36.19 -28.58
N SER A 424 12.91 -35.57 -27.43
CA SER A 424 12.87 -36.28 -26.14
C SER A 424 11.61 -37.17 -26.02
N GLU A 425 10.46 -36.72 -26.53
CA GLU A 425 9.21 -37.47 -26.58
C GLU A 425 9.40 -38.75 -27.46
N ASN A 426 9.92 -38.60 -28.68
CA ASN A 426 10.24 -39.71 -29.53
C ASN A 426 11.20 -40.74 -28.89
N GLN A 427 12.21 -40.25 -28.16
CA GLN A 427 13.15 -41.14 -27.45
C GLN A 427 12.48 -41.92 -26.32
N VAL A 428 11.52 -41.31 -25.60
CA VAL A 428 10.74 -41.98 -24.57
C VAL A 428 9.82 -43.03 -25.20
N ASP A 429 9.16 -42.71 -26.32
CA ASP A 429 8.31 -43.64 -27.04
C ASP A 429 9.08 -44.85 -27.58
N GLU A 430 10.27 -44.65 -28.14
CA GLU A 430 11.17 -45.73 -28.55
C GLU A 430 11.56 -46.62 -27.39
N THR A 431 11.86 -46.05 -26.20
CA THR A 431 12.21 -46.83 -25.03
C THR A 431 11.04 -47.60 -24.48
N ILE A 432 9.82 -47.05 -24.52
CA ILE A 432 8.56 -47.76 -24.14
C ILE A 432 8.34 -48.91 -25.07
N PHE A 433 8.45 -48.71 -26.39
CA PHE A 433 8.27 -49.78 -27.40
C PHE A 433 9.26 -50.94 -27.17
N VAL A 434 10.54 -50.65 -26.90
CA VAL A 434 11.54 -51.68 -26.62
C VAL A 434 11.21 -52.42 -25.32
N LEU A 435 10.75 -51.74 -24.27
CA LEU A 435 10.33 -52.39 -23.03
C LEU A 435 9.08 -53.24 -23.20
N GLU A 436 8.09 -52.79 -23.97
CA GLU A 436 6.88 -53.57 -24.28
C GLU A 436 7.22 -54.83 -25.06
N SER A 437 8.07 -54.71 -26.08
CA SER A 437 8.51 -55.88 -26.87
C SER A 437 9.33 -56.86 -26.02
N PHE A 438 10.14 -56.39 -25.08
CA PHE A 438 10.85 -57.24 -24.13
C PHE A 438 9.91 -57.95 -23.16
N ILE A 439 8.90 -57.29 -22.63
CA ILE A 439 7.87 -57.88 -21.77
C ILE A 439 7.09 -58.93 -22.53
N GLU A 440 6.66 -58.66 -23.79
CA GLU A 440 5.98 -59.63 -24.60
C GLU A 440 6.83 -60.89 -24.90
N SER A 441 8.13 -60.70 -25.11
CA SER A 441 9.04 -61.79 -25.37
C SER A 441 9.32 -62.63 -24.11
N THR A 442 9.26 -62.03 -22.93
CA THR A 442 9.47 -62.74 -21.66
C THR A 442 8.22 -63.43 -21.14
N VAL A 443 7.04 -62.84 -21.35
CA VAL A 443 5.75 -63.41 -20.94
C VAL A 443 5.34 -64.60 -21.84
N LYS A 444 5.80 -64.64 -23.12
CA LYS A 444 5.50 -65.74 -24.07
C LYS A 444 6.46 -66.95 -23.96
N ARG A 445 7.34 -67.06 -22.94
CA ARG A 445 8.09 -68.30 -22.69
C ARG A 445 7.32 -69.14 -21.67
N PRO A 446 6.81 -70.34 -22.13
CA PRO A 446 6.14 -71.31 -21.23
C PRO A 446 7.07 -71.90 -20.19
#